data_df242f3ea59703996c9a4ebd92ea4128
#
_entry.id   df242f3ea59703996c9a4ebd92ea4128
#
_cell.length_a   1.000
_cell.length_b   1.000
_cell.length_c   1.000
_cell.angle_alpha   90.00
_cell.angle_beta   90.00
_cell.angle_gamma   90.00
#
_symmetry.space_group_name_H-M   'P 1'
#
loop_
_entity.id
_entity.type
_entity.pdbx_description
1 polymer ?
#
loop_
_entity_poly.entity_id
_entity_poly.type
_entity_poly.pdbx_seq_one_letter_code
_entity_poly.pdbx_strand_id
1 'polypeptide(L)'
;MFTGIIETFGRVEKIERENSNINFTFSSSISSELKVDQSLSHNGVCLTVVKIIDKNYVVTAIEETLKRTNLGALGLGDMVNLERCMPANGRFDGHIVQGHIDTTAKCLEINNLNGSWVFVFEYEKNKNNITVEKGSVTINGVSLTVVNSEENIFSVCIIPFTFEHTNFNKLQLGSIVNLEFDIIGKYLSKLLNK
;
A
#
# COMPACT_ATOMS: atom_id res chain seq x y z
N MET A 1 3.30 6.16 -11.09
CA MET A 1 2.41 5.03 -11.43
C MET A 1 3.11 3.73 -11.04
N PHE A 2 2.36 2.82 -10.45
CA PHE A 2 2.79 1.53 -9.95
C PHE A 2 1.86 0.43 -10.49
N THR A 3 2.18 -0.81 -10.21
CA THR A 3 1.40 -1.97 -10.66
C THR A 3 0.82 -2.78 -9.48
N GLY A 4 1.29 -2.50 -8.28
CA GLY A 4 0.95 -3.25 -7.07
C GLY A 4 1.73 -4.55 -6.92
N ILE A 5 2.88 -4.66 -7.58
CA ILE A 5 3.82 -5.77 -7.43
C ILE A 5 4.99 -5.32 -6.55
N ILE A 6 5.07 -5.89 -5.37
CA ILE A 6 6.10 -5.51 -4.40
C ILE A 6 7.45 -6.04 -4.83
N GLU A 7 8.45 -5.14 -4.85
CA GLU A 7 9.82 -5.51 -5.22
C GLU A 7 10.65 -5.94 -4.01
N THR A 8 10.46 -5.27 -2.88
CA THR A 8 11.24 -5.51 -1.65
C THR A 8 10.61 -4.81 -0.44
N PHE A 9 11.31 -4.87 0.68
CA PHE A 9 10.94 -4.16 1.90
C PHE A 9 11.82 -2.93 2.13
N GLY A 10 11.23 -1.91 2.74
CA GLY A 10 11.92 -0.81 3.39
C GLY A 10 11.83 -0.95 4.90
N ARG A 11 12.96 -0.80 5.61
CA ARG A 11 13.00 -0.78 7.07
C ARG A 11 13.12 0.66 7.56
N VAL A 12 12.31 1.05 8.54
CA VAL A 12 12.38 2.37 9.18
C VAL A 12 13.61 2.44 10.06
N GLU A 13 14.58 3.28 9.68
CA GLU A 13 15.84 3.49 10.43
C GLU A 13 15.78 4.76 11.30
N LYS A 14 15.01 5.78 10.88
CA LYS A 14 14.88 7.03 11.62
C LYS A 14 13.53 7.68 11.32
N ILE A 15 12.97 8.36 12.32
CA ILE A 15 11.74 9.15 12.23
C ILE A 15 12.03 10.53 12.80
N GLU A 16 11.85 11.58 12.01
CA GLU A 16 12.05 12.97 12.42
C GLU A 16 10.78 13.78 12.15
N ARG A 17 10.24 14.38 13.19
CA ARG A 17 9.09 15.28 13.06
C ARG A 17 9.58 16.68 12.73
N GLU A 18 9.02 17.24 11.68
CA GLU A 18 9.30 18.60 11.24
C GLU A 18 7.97 19.33 11.02
N ASN A 19 7.56 20.16 11.96
CA ASN A 19 6.22 20.78 12.01
C ASN A 19 5.12 19.71 11.99
N SER A 20 4.23 19.76 10.99
CA SER A 20 3.17 18.77 10.77
C SER A 20 3.62 17.55 9.95
N ASN A 21 4.84 17.57 9.41
CA ASN A 21 5.38 16.54 8.55
C ASN A 21 6.22 15.52 9.34
N ILE A 22 6.43 14.35 8.74
CA ILE A 22 7.38 13.35 9.23
C ILE A 22 8.36 13.02 8.10
N ASN A 23 9.65 13.15 8.39
CA ASN A 23 10.73 12.64 7.56
C ASN A 23 11.08 11.23 8.02
N PHE A 24 10.87 10.25 7.16
CA PHE A 24 11.26 8.87 7.38
C PHE A 24 12.58 8.59 6.65
N THR A 25 13.54 8.02 7.37
CA THR A 25 14.72 7.41 6.76
C THR A 25 14.52 5.91 6.69
N PHE A 26 14.64 5.35 5.50
CA PHE A 26 14.51 3.92 5.25
C PHE A 26 15.83 3.33 4.74
N SER A 27 16.08 2.06 5.10
CA SER A 27 17.05 1.19 4.43
C SER A 27 16.32 0.17 3.56
N SER A 28 16.90 -0.20 2.42
CA SER A 28 16.36 -1.22 1.52
C SER A 28 17.44 -1.77 0.60
N SER A 29 17.24 -2.96 0.06
CA SER A 29 18.12 -3.54 -0.96
C SER A 29 18.23 -2.71 -2.24
N ILE A 30 17.19 -1.92 -2.56
CA ILE A 30 17.15 -1.04 -3.74
C ILE A 30 17.63 0.39 -3.47
N SER A 31 18.06 0.73 -2.24
CA SER A 31 18.45 2.11 -1.88
C SER A 31 19.52 2.71 -2.79
N SER A 32 20.48 1.89 -3.25
CA SER A 32 21.57 2.32 -4.13
C SER A 32 21.12 2.63 -5.57
N GLU A 33 19.94 2.19 -5.96
CA GLU A 33 19.36 2.41 -7.29
C GLU A 33 18.41 3.61 -7.32
N LEU A 34 18.04 4.16 -6.15
CA LEU A 34 17.13 5.29 -6.03
C LEU A 34 17.83 6.61 -6.36
N LYS A 35 17.03 7.59 -6.79
CA LYS A 35 17.47 8.96 -7.06
C LYS A 35 16.55 9.94 -6.37
N VAL A 36 17.10 11.11 -6.00
CA VAL A 36 16.29 12.25 -5.54
C VAL A 36 15.28 12.62 -6.62
N ASP A 37 14.11 13.09 -6.21
CA ASP A 37 12.92 13.38 -7.04
C ASP A 37 12.20 12.16 -7.62
N GLN A 38 12.68 10.96 -7.37
CA GLN A 38 11.98 9.74 -7.77
C GLN A 38 10.81 9.44 -6.82
N SER A 39 9.68 9.03 -7.38
CA SER A 39 8.57 8.49 -6.58
C SER A 39 8.80 7.01 -6.26
N LEU A 40 8.50 6.65 -5.01
CA LEU A 40 8.57 5.28 -4.49
C LEU A 40 7.33 5.01 -3.65
N SER A 41 6.71 3.85 -3.84
CA SER A 41 5.55 3.41 -3.07
C SER A 41 6.00 2.79 -1.74
N HIS A 42 5.43 3.26 -0.62
CA HIS A 42 5.65 2.75 0.74
C HIS A 42 4.32 2.27 1.31
N ASN A 43 4.11 0.98 1.45
CA ASN A 43 2.79 0.41 1.77
C ASN A 43 1.68 0.99 0.89
N GLY A 44 1.94 1.15 -0.41
CA GLY A 44 1.02 1.74 -1.37
C GLY A 44 0.98 3.26 -1.40
N VAL A 45 1.70 3.95 -0.52
CA VAL A 45 1.74 5.42 -0.48
C VAL A 45 2.86 5.93 -1.38
N CYS A 46 2.53 6.70 -2.40
CA CYS A 46 3.50 7.37 -3.27
C CYS A 46 4.19 8.51 -2.51
N LEU A 47 5.48 8.36 -2.24
CA LEU A 47 6.32 9.38 -1.63
C LEU A 47 7.51 9.70 -2.52
N THR A 48 7.95 10.97 -2.48
CA THR A 48 9.13 11.41 -3.22
C THR A 48 10.38 11.19 -2.38
N VAL A 49 11.41 10.61 -2.97
CA VAL A 49 12.75 10.51 -2.37
C VAL A 49 13.36 11.91 -2.34
N VAL A 50 13.57 12.45 -1.15
CA VAL A 50 14.10 13.82 -0.98
C VAL A 50 15.60 13.85 -0.71
N LYS A 51 16.18 12.73 -0.25
CA LYS A 51 17.60 12.62 0.05
C LYS A 51 18.06 11.17 -0.02
N ILE A 52 19.32 10.96 -0.44
CA ILE A 52 20.04 9.68 -0.35
C ILE A 52 21.17 9.86 0.65
N ILE A 53 21.34 8.92 1.57
CA ILE A 53 22.37 8.90 2.62
C ILE A 53 22.98 7.50 2.67
N ASP A 54 24.10 7.30 2.03
CA ASP A 54 24.80 6.00 1.94
C ASP A 54 23.86 4.89 1.42
N LYS A 55 23.49 3.94 2.29
CA LYS A 55 22.56 2.84 1.98
C LYS A 55 21.12 3.14 2.36
N ASN A 56 20.83 4.37 2.76
CA ASN A 56 19.52 4.82 3.20
C ASN A 56 18.99 5.91 2.28
N TYR A 57 17.68 6.11 2.32
CA TYR A 57 17.03 7.23 1.65
C TYR A 57 15.99 7.88 2.58
N VAL A 58 15.65 9.10 2.29
CA VAL A 58 14.68 9.88 3.08
C VAL A 58 13.50 10.25 2.20
N VAL A 59 12.32 10.10 2.77
CA VAL A 59 11.05 10.58 2.20
C VAL A 59 10.30 11.43 3.23
N THR A 60 9.49 12.37 2.77
CA THR A 60 8.69 13.23 3.64
C THR A 60 7.21 12.89 3.46
N ALA A 61 6.53 12.54 4.55
CA ALA A 61 5.09 12.40 4.61
C ALA A 61 4.48 13.68 5.21
N ILE A 62 3.60 14.33 4.45
CA ILE A 62 2.89 15.53 4.89
C ILE A 62 1.68 15.16 5.76
N GLU A 63 1.13 16.11 6.48
CA GLU A 63 0.02 15.89 7.44
C GLU A 63 -1.18 15.17 6.80
N GLU A 64 -1.58 15.52 5.58
CA GLU A 64 -2.69 14.86 4.87
C GLU A 64 -2.39 13.37 4.62
N THR A 65 -1.17 13.05 4.20
CA THR A 65 -0.72 11.66 4.02
C THR A 65 -0.76 10.89 5.35
N LEU A 66 -0.28 11.49 6.43
CA LEU A 66 -0.26 10.85 7.75
C LEU A 66 -1.67 10.59 8.31
N LYS A 67 -2.64 11.46 8.00
CA LYS A 67 -4.04 11.30 8.42
C LYS A 67 -4.78 10.20 7.65
N ARG A 68 -4.46 10.03 6.36
CA ARG A 68 -5.16 9.08 5.49
C ARG A 68 -4.55 7.69 5.44
N THR A 69 -3.35 7.53 5.97
CA THR A 69 -2.59 6.28 5.80
C THR A 69 -2.10 5.73 7.12
N ASN A 70 -1.63 4.49 7.11
CA ASN A 70 -1.02 3.87 8.28
C ASN A 70 0.43 4.33 8.53
N LEU A 71 1.00 5.22 7.71
CA LEU A 71 2.39 5.67 7.87
C LEU A 71 2.62 6.41 9.18
N GLY A 72 1.60 7.13 9.68
CA GLY A 72 1.70 7.86 10.96
C GLY A 72 1.90 6.97 12.19
N ALA A 73 1.59 5.68 12.08
CA ALA A 73 1.75 4.67 13.13
C ALA A 73 3.08 3.89 13.06
N LEU A 74 3.91 4.14 12.04
CA LEU A 74 5.19 3.43 11.90
C LEU A 74 6.15 3.79 13.04
N GLY A 75 6.81 2.76 13.57
CA GLY A 75 7.90 2.83 14.54
C GLY A 75 9.25 2.47 13.94
N LEU A 76 10.31 2.69 14.71
CA LEU A 76 11.66 2.25 14.33
C LEU A 76 11.71 0.73 14.16
N GLY A 77 12.32 0.28 13.07
CA GLY A 77 12.45 -1.14 12.74
C GLY A 77 11.26 -1.72 11.98
N ASP A 78 10.14 -0.99 11.84
CA ASP A 78 9.01 -1.46 11.06
C ASP A 78 9.37 -1.65 9.59
N MET A 79 8.70 -2.61 8.96
CA MET A 79 8.90 -2.97 7.57
C MET A 79 7.72 -2.52 6.72
N VAL A 80 7.99 -1.85 5.62
CA VAL A 80 6.99 -1.44 4.63
C VAL A 80 7.24 -2.13 3.29
N ASN A 81 6.18 -2.44 2.57
CA ASN A 81 6.27 -2.90 1.18
C ASN A 81 6.77 -1.76 0.30
N LEU A 82 7.71 -2.03 -0.60
CA LEU A 82 8.25 -1.05 -1.55
C LEU A 82 8.01 -1.50 -2.99
N GLU A 83 7.64 -0.53 -3.83
CA GLU A 83 7.57 -0.67 -5.28
C GLU A 83 8.05 0.63 -5.93
N ARG A 84 8.99 0.54 -6.88
CA ARG A 84 9.41 1.68 -7.72
C ARG A 84 8.37 1.97 -8.77
N CYS A 85 8.35 3.19 -9.28
CA CYS A 85 7.52 3.52 -10.44
C CYS A 85 7.81 2.59 -11.62
N MET A 86 6.74 2.13 -12.25
CA MET A 86 6.83 1.34 -13.48
C MET A 86 7.55 2.15 -14.58
N PRO A 87 8.55 1.56 -15.27
CA PRO A 87 9.16 2.21 -16.41
C PRO A 87 8.16 2.38 -17.57
N ALA A 88 8.37 3.39 -18.43
CA ALA A 88 7.41 3.76 -19.48
C ALA A 88 7.12 2.62 -20.49
N ASN A 89 8.02 1.66 -20.63
CA ASN A 89 7.88 0.46 -21.46
C ASN A 89 7.62 -0.81 -20.62
N GLY A 90 7.25 -0.65 -19.35
CA GLY A 90 6.95 -1.75 -18.43
C GLY A 90 5.59 -2.39 -18.71
N ARG A 91 5.37 -3.54 -18.08
CA ARG A 91 4.10 -4.29 -18.14
C ARG A 91 3.28 -4.02 -16.88
N PHE A 92 1.97 -4.08 -17.00
CA PHE A 92 1.07 -4.12 -15.87
C PHE A 92 0.91 -5.57 -15.40
N ASP A 93 1.79 -6.02 -14.49
CA ASP A 93 1.70 -7.38 -13.95
C ASP A 93 0.63 -7.48 -12.83
N GLY A 94 0.16 -6.36 -12.29
CA GLY A 94 -1.01 -6.23 -11.41
C GLY A 94 -2.14 -5.42 -12.07
N HIS A 95 -2.45 -4.23 -11.52
CA HIS A 95 -3.39 -3.28 -12.09
C HIS A 95 -2.84 -1.86 -12.02
N ILE A 96 -3.61 -0.85 -12.45
CA ILE A 96 -3.17 0.55 -12.38
C ILE A 96 -3.24 1.03 -10.93
N VAL A 97 -2.07 1.22 -10.30
CA VAL A 97 -1.93 1.72 -8.94
C VAL A 97 -1.27 3.10 -8.97
N GLN A 98 -1.91 4.08 -8.33
CA GLN A 98 -1.41 5.45 -8.32
C GLN A 98 -0.48 5.73 -7.14
N GLY A 99 -0.67 4.99 -6.04
CA GLY A 99 -0.05 5.28 -4.75
C GLY A 99 -0.83 6.36 -3.98
N HIS A 100 -2.10 6.54 -4.28
CA HIS A 100 -2.97 7.55 -3.69
C HIS A 100 -4.04 6.87 -2.83
N ILE A 101 -3.71 6.69 -1.57
CA ILE A 101 -4.56 5.97 -0.61
C ILE A 101 -5.88 6.69 -0.41
N ASP A 102 -6.97 5.95 -0.56
CA ASP A 102 -8.33 6.47 -0.35
C ASP A 102 -8.69 6.48 1.14
N THR A 103 -8.39 5.38 1.82
CA THR A 103 -8.68 5.16 3.23
C THR A 103 -7.78 4.07 3.81
N THR A 104 -7.94 3.80 5.09
CA THR A 104 -7.39 2.59 5.72
C THR A 104 -8.49 1.55 5.91
N ALA A 105 -8.08 0.28 6.04
CA ALA A 105 -8.97 -0.82 6.38
C ALA A 105 -8.40 -1.60 7.56
N LYS A 106 -9.30 -2.21 8.35
CA LYS A 106 -8.97 -3.03 9.50
C LYS A 106 -9.06 -4.51 9.13
N CYS A 107 -8.04 -5.28 9.45
CA CYS A 107 -8.05 -6.73 9.29
C CYS A 107 -8.98 -7.35 10.36
N LEU A 108 -10.07 -7.98 9.91
CA LEU A 108 -11.05 -8.64 10.78
C LEU A 108 -10.77 -10.12 10.98
N GLU A 109 -10.32 -10.80 9.91
CA GLU A 109 -10.08 -12.25 9.94
C GLU A 109 -8.84 -12.62 9.13
N ILE A 110 -8.19 -13.69 9.57
CA ILE A 110 -7.06 -14.34 8.86
C ILE A 110 -7.27 -15.84 8.96
N ASN A 111 -7.62 -16.47 7.85
CA ASN A 111 -7.89 -17.91 7.78
C ASN A 111 -6.85 -18.61 6.90
N ASN A 112 -6.07 -19.52 7.49
CA ASN A 112 -5.12 -20.36 6.77
C ASN A 112 -5.85 -21.57 6.16
N LEU A 113 -5.78 -21.71 4.84
CA LEU A 113 -6.42 -22.79 4.06
C LEU A 113 -5.44 -23.88 3.61
N ASN A 114 -4.31 -24.11 4.33
CA ASN A 114 -3.29 -25.11 3.99
C ASN A 114 -2.70 -24.97 2.57
N GLY A 115 -2.38 -23.74 2.17
CA GLY A 115 -1.80 -23.45 0.86
C GLY A 115 -2.15 -22.05 0.34
N SER A 116 -3.02 -21.39 1.07
CA SER A 116 -3.36 -19.96 0.85
C SER A 116 -3.94 -19.39 2.13
N TRP A 117 -4.08 -18.06 2.18
CA TRP A 117 -4.68 -17.36 3.31
C TRP A 117 -5.82 -16.49 2.81
N VAL A 118 -6.96 -16.53 3.50
CA VAL A 118 -8.04 -15.59 3.31
C VAL A 118 -7.92 -14.50 4.38
N PHE A 119 -7.89 -13.25 3.93
CA PHE A 119 -7.95 -12.07 4.78
C PHE A 119 -9.27 -11.36 4.55
N VAL A 120 -9.95 -10.97 5.63
CA VAL A 120 -11.15 -10.15 5.60
C VAL A 120 -10.83 -8.76 6.14
N PHE A 121 -11.24 -7.74 5.43
CA PHE A 121 -11.00 -6.35 5.78
C PHE A 121 -12.29 -5.56 5.84
N GLU A 122 -12.36 -4.63 6.80
CA GLU A 122 -13.41 -3.64 6.93
C GLU A 122 -12.82 -2.23 6.73
N TYR A 123 -13.51 -1.40 5.94
CA TYR A 123 -13.15 -0.01 5.72
C TYR A 123 -14.31 0.93 6.02
N GLU A 124 -14.02 2.23 6.21
CA GLU A 124 -15.07 3.23 6.42
C GLU A 124 -15.91 3.41 5.14
N LYS A 125 -17.22 3.22 5.28
CA LYS A 125 -18.17 3.33 4.17
C LYS A 125 -18.18 4.75 3.61
N ASN A 126 -17.90 4.88 2.32
CA ASN A 126 -18.03 6.11 1.57
C ASN A 126 -18.68 5.79 0.21
N LYS A 127 -19.50 6.69 -0.32
CA LYS A 127 -20.22 6.52 -1.61
C LYS A 127 -19.28 6.27 -2.81
N ASN A 128 -18.02 6.67 -2.71
CA ASN A 128 -17.04 6.53 -3.78
C ASN A 128 -16.07 5.33 -3.57
N ASN A 129 -16.16 4.67 -2.43
CA ASN A 129 -15.27 3.57 -2.05
C ASN A 129 -16.01 2.25 -2.28
N ILE A 130 -15.77 1.62 -3.41
CA ILE A 130 -16.48 0.42 -3.83
C ILE A 130 -15.47 -0.66 -4.20
N THR A 131 -15.59 -1.82 -3.57
CA THR A 131 -14.99 -3.06 -4.05
C THR A 131 -16.00 -3.81 -4.93
N VAL A 132 -15.50 -4.60 -5.87
CA VAL A 132 -16.31 -5.44 -6.74
C VAL A 132 -15.74 -6.85 -6.72
N GLU A 133 -16.60 -7.85 -6.56
CA GLU A 133 -16.18 -9.25 -6.64
C GLU A 133 -15.46 -9.52 -7.96
N LYS A 134 -14.29 -10.18 -7.90
CA LYS A 134 -13.34 -10.38 -9.00
C LYS A 134 -12.69 -9.11 -9.55
N GLY A 135 -12.96 -7.94 -8.97
CA GLY A 135 -12.25 -6.71 -9.28
C GLY A 135 -10.90 -6.63 -8.56
N SER A 136 -10.11 -5.61 -8.89
CA SER A 136 -8.82 -5.34 -8.27
C SER A 136 -8.93 -4.37 -7.09
N VAL A 137 -8.06 -4.54 -6.12
CA VAL A 137 -7.88 -3.65 -4.97
C VAL A 137 -6.41 -3.64 -4.58
N THR A 138 -5.92 -2.52 -4.06
CA THR A 138 -4.55 -2.42 -3.54
C THR A 138 -4.58 -2.37 -2.02
N ILE A 139 -3.88 -3.31 -1.36
CA ILE A 139 -3.75 -3.36 0.10
C ILE A 139 -2.27 -3.25 0.47
N ASN A 140 -1.88 -2.22 1.23
CA ASN A 140 -0.47 -1.93 1.53
C ASN A 140 0.43 -1.99 0.27
N GLY A 141 -0.08 -1.50 -0.87
CA GLY A 141 0.63 -1.50 -2.15
C GLY A 141 0.54 -2.81 -2.94
N VAL A 142 -0.03 -3.87 -2.39
CA VAL A 142 -0.16 -5.16 -3.07
C VAL A 142 -1.43 -5.18 -3.92
N SER A 143 -1.31 -5.46 -5.22
CA SER A 143 -2.43 -5.69 -6.14
C SER A 143 -3.07 -7.05 -5.86
N LEU A 144 -4.36 -7.07 -5.55
CA LEU A 144 -5.08 -8.26 -5.16
C LEU A 144 -6.45 -8.33 -5.83
N THR A 145 -6.94 -9.56 -6.01
CA THR A 145 -8.29 -9.81 -6.50
C THR A 145 -9.25 -9.94 -5.32
N VAL A 146 -10.34 -9.19 -5.36
CA VAL A 146 -11.44 -9.29 -4.39
C VAL A 146 -12.17 -10.63 -4.57
N VAL A 147 -12.33 -11.39 -3.49
CA VAL A 147 -13.05 -12.67 -3.48
C VAL A 147 -14.52 -12.45 -3.16
N ASN A 148 -14.83 -11.86 -2.00
CA ASN A 148 -16.17 -11.46 -1.61
C ASN A 148 -16.19 -9.95 -1.41
N SER A 149 -17.31 -9.32 -1.77
CA SER A 149 -17.51 -7.89 -1.62
C SER A 149 -18.90 -7.64 -1.05
N GLU A 150 -18.94 -7.07 0.13
CA GLU A 150 -20.15 -6.61 0.81
C GLU A 150 -20.12 -5.08 0.90
N GLU A 151 -20.98 -4.50 1.71
CA GLU A 151 -21.15 -3.04 1.78
C GLU A 151 -19.86 -2.28 2.10
N ASN A 152 -19.13 -2.69 3.15
CA ASN A 152 -17.85 -2.11 3.59
C ASN A 152 -16.86 -3.19 4.08
N ILE A 153 -17.16 -4.44 3.77
CA ILE A 153 -16.31 -5.59 4.09
C ILE A 153 -15.98 -6.31 2.80
N PHE A 154 -14.74 -6.70 2.65
CA PHE A 154 -14.32 -7.52 1.51
C PHE A 154 -13.26 -8.53 1.95
N SER A 155 -13.07 -9.55 1.14
CA SER A 155 -12.02 -10.54 1.36
C SER A 155 -11.12 -10.70 0.15
N VAL A 156 -9.88 -11.10 0.42
CA VAL A 156 -8.88 -11.45 -0.59
C VAL A 156 -8.24 -12.78 -0.23
N CYS A 157 -7.75 -13.50 -1.25
CA CYS A 157 -7.01 -14.73 -1.06
C CYS A 157 -5.55 -14.52 -1.43
N ILE A 158 -4.63 -14.84 -0.51
CA ILE A 158 -3.19 -14.63 -0.66
C ILE A 158 -2.51 -15.97 -0.92
N ILE A 159 -1.74 -16.06 -2.00
CA ILE A 159 -0.90 -17.21 -2.34
C ILE A 159 0.38 -17.21 -1.50
N PRO A 160 1.08 -18.35 -1.32
CA PRO A 160 2.30 -18.43 -0.51
C PRO A 160 3.36 -17.41 -0.91
N PHE A 161 3.60 -17.25 -2.19
CA PHE A 161 4.59 -16.28 -2.68
C PHE A 161 4.30 -14.84 -2.20
N THR A 162 3.06 -14.37 -2.34
CA THR A 162 2.66 -13.03 -1.88
C THR A 162 2.74 -12.91 -0.36
N PHE A 163 2.33 -13.96 0.37
CA PHE A 163 2.42 -13.98 1.82
C PHE A 163 3.86 -13.84 2.31
N GLU A 164 4.80 -14.54 1.70
CA GLU A 164 6.22 -14.57 2.09
C GLU A 164 6.96 -13.28 1.69
N HIS A 165 6.59 -12.67 0.54
CA HIS A 165 7.32 -11.55 -0.06
C HIS A 165 6.68 -10.18 0.18
N THR A 166 5.63 -10.12 1.02
CA THR A 166 4.99 -8.86 1.41
C THR A 166 4.74 -8.83 2.92
N ASN A 167 4.38 -7.67 3.44
CA ASN A 167 4.08 -7.54 4.86
C ASN A 167 2.75 -8.19 5.29
N PHE A 168 2.06 -8.92 4.41
CA PHE A 168 0.91 -9.74 4.77
C PHE A 168 1.25 -10.79 5.84
N ASN A 169 2.47 -11.32 5.85
CA ASN A 169 2.96 -12.27 6.87
C ASN A 169 3.11 -11.66 8.28
N LYS A 170 3.01 -10.34 8.43
CA LYS A 170 3.05 -9.62 9.71
C LYS A 170 1.69 -9.13 10.17
N LEU A 171 0.67 -9.19 9.30
CA LEU A 171 -0.67 -8.76 9.68
C LEU A 171 -1.27 -9.67 10.75
N GLN A 172 -1.98 -9.04 11.67
CA GLN A 172 -2.71 -9.68 12.75
C GLN A 172 -4.15 -9.15 12.76
N LEU A 173 -5.01 -9.81 13.52
CA LEU A 173 -6.37 -9.29 13.76
C LEU A 173 -6.28 -7.88 14.35
N GLY A 174 -7.02 -6.96 13.74
CA GLY A 174 -7.00 -5.53 14.11
C GLY A 174 -5.91 -4.71 13.43
N SER A 175 -5.00 -5.29 12.66
CA SER A 175 -4.00 -4.53 11.88
C SER A 175 -4.68 -3.54 10.94
N ILE A 176 -4.13 -2.34 10.85
CA ILE A 176 -4.59 -1.30 9.93
C ILE A 176 -3.72 -1.30 8.68
N VAL A 177 -4.35 -1.41 7.54
CA VAL A 177 -3.70 -1.42 6.23
C VAL A 177 -4.14 -0.23 5.37
N ASN A 178 -3.29 0.23 4.47
CA ASN A 178 -3.65 1.22 3.46
C ASN A 178 -4.49 0.57 2.35
N LEU A 179 -5.54 1.26 1.91
CA LEU A 179 -6.44 0.79 0.89
C LEU A 179 -6.54 1.82 -0.25
N GLU A 180 -6.25 1.38 -1.48
CA GLU A 180 -6.49 2.14 -2.70
C GLU A 180 -7.44 1.33 -3.58
N PHE A 181 -8.58 1.93 -3.94
CA PHE A 181 -9.56 1.32 -4.86
C PHE A 181 -9.13 1.50 -6.30
N ASP A 182 -9.53 0.57 -7.17
CA ASP A 182 -9.22 0.66 -8.59
C ASP A 182 -9.72 1.99 -9.17
N ILE A 183 -8.80 2.74 -9.80
CA ILE A 183 -9.08 4.06 -10.37
C ILE A 183 -10.19 4.03 -11.42
N ILE A 184 -10.34 2.92 -12.15
CA ILE A 184 -11.39 2.75 -13.15
C ILE A 184 -12.76 2.79 -12.48
N GLY A 185 -12.92 2.09 -11.35
CA GLY A 185 -14.16 2.11 -10.56
C GLY A 185 -14.51 3.51 -10.04
N LYS A 186 -13.52 4.28 -9.60
CA LYS A 186 -13.71 5.68 -9.13
C LYS A 186 -14.22 6.59 -10.25
N TYR A 187 -13.67 6.50 -11.45
CA TYR A 187 -14.13 7.30 -12.59
C TYR A 187 -15.54 6.90 -13.04
N LEU A 188 -15.82 5.61 -13.12
CA LEU A 188 -17.16 5.12 -13.47
C LEU A 188 -18.21 5.57 -12.45
N SER A 189 -17.95 5.41 -11.16
CA SER A 189 -18.83 5.88 -10.09
C SER A 189 -19.13 7.37 -10.20
N LYS A 190 -18.11 8.19 -10.46
CA LYS A 190 -18.27 9.64 -10.61
C LYS A 190 -19.08 10.04 -11.84
N LEU A 191 -19.01 9.27 -12.94
CA LEU A 191 -19.75 9.54 -14.16
C LEU A 191 -21.22 9.13 -14.05
N LEU A 192 -21.50 8.04 -13.30
CA LEU A 192 -22.89 7.52 -13.13
C LEU A 192 -23.68 8.27 -12.06
N ASN A 193 -23.02 8.92 -11.11
CA ASN A 193 -23.64 9.68 -10.01
C ASN A 193 -23.78 11.19 -10.32
N LYS A 194 -23.83 11.57 -11.60
CA LYS A 194 -24.11 12.95 -12.04
C LYS A 194 -25.60 13.20 -12.18
#